data_ed15b1c438757602a8425f5913362926
#
_entry.id   ed15b1c438757602a8425f5913362926
#
_cell.length_a   1.000
_cell.length_b   1.000
_cell.length_c   1.000
_cell.angle_alpha   90.00
_cell.angle_beta   90.00
_cell.angle_gamma   90.00
#
_symmetry.space_group_name_H-M   'P 1'
#
loop_
_entity.id
_entity.type
_entity.pdbx_description
1 polymer ?
#
loop_
_entity_poly.entity_id
_entity_poly.type
_entity_poly.pdbx_seq_one_letter_code
_entity_poly.pdbx_strand_id
1 'polypeptide(L)'
;MRRERAAGALLAAAGLLFILAATLTPIAGAPYRLPERCVICGSYGSVDAFNNLVMFVPLAAGLTLAGLRRWLVVLLGFLLTCVIELLQVAVIVGRDANLGDILANTLGTGLGVLLAASWRRWLLPAPLAARRLAAAAAAAWLLMIAGTGWALERDVPRADYVGQMVPFDEDGYSYYRGQTIGATINGRPLAPGPVGDVGWLRKTLVGERVAVDAVVTTGSLPQRLAPVAIVWAAGPGEVVALGQRRRDVVFRVRQHTARVRLRPPSAVIADGFPYVPIALRSALAPPDTMRVRGGVERRALYAEATFRGRTARREVPLAASLGWSFFLPFEYRFGRSLPFLSALWLGGMIAPFGYWGARGAAGGRRAPRRWGLAALGVAVVGLALLPALWAMHAALWWEWVAAAAGAAAGWWLGRWSTRRGALAGAELAA
;
A
#
# COMPACT_ATOMS: atom_id res chain seq x y z
N MET A 1 29.73 -14.49 18.22
CA MET A 1 29.36 -15.65 17.39
C MET A 1 28.19 -16.46 17.93
N ARG A 2 28.19 -17.03 19.16
CA ARG A 2 27.01 -17.81 19.66
C ARG A 2 25.71 -17.00 19.72
N ARG A 3 25.75 -15.76 20.25
CA ARG A 3 24.57 -14.86 20.33
C ARG A 3 24.02 -14.48 18.94
N GLU A 4 24.89 -14.22 17.96
CA GLU A 4 24.47 -13.90 16.58
C GLU A 4 23.77 -15.10 15.93
N ARG A 5 24.31 -16.30 16.11
CA ARG A 5 23.69 -17.54 15.60
C ARG A 5 22.33 -17.82 16.25
N ALA A 6 22.21 -17.64 17.55
CA ALA A 6 20.94 -17.80 18.27
C ALA A 6 19.89 -16.78 17.78
N ALA A 7 20.26 -15.50 17.67
CA ALA A 7 19.37 -14.48 17.11
C ALA A 7 18.97 -14.76 15.66
N GLY A 8 19.93 -15.26 14.84
CA GLY A 8 19.66 -15.70 13.48
C GLY A 8 18.66 -16.85 13.43
N ALA A 9 18.82 -17.86 14.28
CA ALA A 9 17.90 -19.00 14.35
C ALA A 9 16.48 -18.58 14.77
N LEU A 10 16.35 -17.67 15.75
CA LEU A 10 15.05 -17.13 16.17
C LEU A 10 14.38 -16.32 15.04
N LEU A 11 15.15 -15.49 14.32
CA LEU A 11 14.63 -14.73 13.17
C LEU A 11 14.17 -15.68 12.06
N ALA A 12 14.94 -16.74 11.77
CA ALA A 12 14.57 -17.74 10.78
C ALA A 12 13.30 -18.50 11.16
N ALA A 13 13.18 -18.92 12.42
CA ALA A 13 11.98 -19.59 12.92
C ALA A 13 10.74 -18.69 12.84
N ALA A 14 10.85 -17.43 13.28
CA ALA A 14 9.77 -16.46 13.18
C ALA A 14 9.38 -16.18 11.71
N GLY A 15 10.38 -16.03 10.82
CA GLY A 15 10.15 -15.85 9.39
C GLY A 15 9.45 -17.05 8.75
N LEU A 16 9.86 -18.27 9.09
CA LEU A 16 9.23 -19.49 8.59
C LEU A 16 7.77 -19.59 9.06
N LEU A 17 7.51 -19.38 10.35
CA LEU A 17 6.15 -19.42 10.90
C LEU A 17 5.25 -18.39 10.23
N PHE A 18 5.76 -17.18 9.99
CA PHE A 18 5.02 -16.13 9.28
C PHE A 18 4.72 -16.54 7.85
N ILE A 19 5.68 -17.07 7.10
CA ILE A 19 5.50 -17.57 5.74
C ILE A 19 4.39 -18.64 5.71
N LEU A 20 4.49 -19.66 6.54
CA LEU A 20 3.52 -20.76 6.57
C LEU A 20 2.12 -20.25 6.92
N ALA A 21 2.00 -19.37 7.92
CA ALA A 21 0.71 -18.77 8.29
C ALA A 21 0.13 -17.92 7.14
N ALA A 22 0.94 -17.12 6.47
CA ALA A 22 0.48 -16.25 5.39
C ALA A 22 0.10 -17.03 4.11
N THR A 23 0.82 -18.11 3.78
CA THR A 23 0.67 -18.80 2.49
C THR A 23 -0.23 -20.04 2.55
N LEU A 24 -0.33 -20.72 3.70
CA LEU A 24 -1.09 -21.97 3.83
C LEU A 24 -2.48 -21.78 4.49
N THR A 25 -2.85 -20.56 4.87
CA THR A 25 -4.21 -20.31 5.39
C THR A 25 -5.22 -20.27 4.23
N PRO A 26 -6.26 -21.14 4.24
CA PRO A 26 -7.28 -21.15 3.20
C PRO A 26 -8.06 -19.85 3.11
N ILE A 27 -8.51 -19.46 1.93
CA ILE A 27 -9.38 -18.32 1.69
C ILE A 27 -10.78 -18.83 1.38
N ALA A 28 -11.68 -18.73 2.35
CA ALA A 28 -13.06 -19.20 2.20
C ALA A 28 -13.80 -18.42 1.10
N GLY A 29 -14.51 -19.15 0.22
CA GLY A 29 -15.35 -18.55 -0.81
C GLY A 29 -14.60 -18.01 -2.04
N ALA A 30 -13.29 -18.20 -2.14
CA ALA A 30 -12.57 -17.92 -3.37
C ALA A 30 -12.84 -19.04 -4.40
N PRO A 31 -13.07 -18.72 -5.69
CA PRO A 31 -13.19 -19.73 -6.74
C PRO A 31 -11.86 -20.44 -6.96
N TYR A 32 -11.90 -21.71 -7.33
CA TYR A 32 -10.70 -22.42 -7.80
C TYR A 32 -10.24 -21.80 -9.12
N ARG A 33 -8.97 -21.50 -9.23
CA ARG A 33 -8.35 -21.05 -10.47
C ARG A 33 -7.25 -22.01 -10.89
N LEU A 34 -7.04 -22.12 -12.18
CA LEU A 34 -5.89 -22.86 -12.72
C LEU A 34 -4.60 -22.10 -12.45
N PRO A 35 -3.46 -22.80 -12.27
CA PRO A 35 -2.15 -22.16 -12.08
C PRO A 35 -1.84 -21.16 -13.18
N GLU A 36 -1.45 -19.96 -12.80
CA GLU A 36 -1.14 -18.90 -13.76
C GLU A 36 0.35 -18.91 -14.14
N ARG A 37 0.63 -18.85 -15.44
CA ARG A 37 2.02 -18.83 -15.98
C ARG A 37 2.60 -17.41 -16.07
N CYS A 38 1.90 -16.41 -15.63
CA CYS A 38 2.39 -15.03 -15.64
C CYS A 38 3.33 -14.76 -14.45
N VAL A 39 4.15 -13.71 -14.55
CA VAL A 39 5.08 -13.30 -13.49
C VAL A 39 4.43 -12.26 -12.57
N ILE A 40 3.62 -11.36 -13.13
CA ILE A 40 2.86 -10.35 -12.39
C ILE A 40 1.40 -10.47 -12.85
N CYS A 41 0.59 -11.17 -12.07
CA CYS A 41 -0.75 -11.58 -12.44
C CYS A 41 -1.83 -10.68 -11.82
N GLY A 42 -2.94 -10.51 -12.54
CA GLY A 42 -4.10 -9.79 -12.04
C GLY A 42 -3.88 -8.28 -11.83
N SER A 43 -4.91 -7.63 -11.32
CA SER A 43 -4.94 -6.15 -11.15
C SER A 43 -3.98 -5.62 -10.09
N TYR A 44 -3.53 -6.47 -9.16
CA TYR A 44 -2.64 -6.10 -8.05
C TYR A 44 -1.38 -6.98 -7.98
N GLY A 45 -0.95 -7.56 -9.10
CA GLY A 45 0.15 -8.51 -9.14
C GLY A 45 1.50 -7.96 -8.65
N SER A 46 1.74 -6.64 -8.74
CA SER A 46 2.94 -6.03 -8.15
C SER A 46 2.88 -5.97 -6.62
N VAL A 47 1.67 -5.88 -6.04
CA VAL A 47 1.48 -5.98 -4.58
C VAL A 47 1.86 -7.38 -4.10
N ASP A 48 1.38 -8.40 -4.80
CA ASP A 48 1.64 -9.80 -4.45
C ASP A 48 3.14 -10.13 -4.62
N ALA A 49 3.74 -9.74 -5.75
CA ALA A 49 5.19 -9.92 -5.97
C ALA A 49 6.05 -9.22 -4.91
N PHE A 50 5.70 -7.99 -4.52
CA PHE A 50 6.40 -7.25 -3.46
C PHE A 50 6.26 -7.94 -2.09
N ASN A 51 5.05 -8.35 -1.72
CA ASN A 51 4.81 -9.02 -0.44
C ASN A 51 5.55 -10.36 -0.36
N ASN A 52 5.52 -11.15 -1.41
CA ASN A 52 6.24 -12.41 -1.50
C ASN A 52 7.75 -12.19 -1.37
N LEU A 53 8.32 -11.21 -2.10
CA LEU A 53 9.73 -10.85 -1.98
C LEU A 53 10.10 -10.49 -0.53
N VAL A 54 9.37 -9.58 0.09
CA VAL A 54 9.67 -9.10 1.45
C VAL A 54 9.50 -10.20 2.49
N MET A 55 8.53 -11.07 2.33
CA MET A 55 8.20 -12.15 3.27
C MET A 55 9.36 -13.14 3.46
N PHE A 56 10.15 -13.43 2.40
CA PHE A 56 11.25 -14.37 2.47
C PHE A 56 12.56 -13.77 2.99
N VAL A 57 12.68 -12.44 3.02
CA VAL A 57 13.91 -11.76 3.51
C VAL A 57 14.28 -12.12 4.94
N PRO A 58 13.36 -12.10 5.96
CA PRO A 58 13.70 -12.43 7.34
C PRO A 58 14.16 -13.88 7.51
N LEU A 59 13.52 -14.84 6.85
CA LEU A 59 13.91 -16.26 6.88
C LEU A 59 15.35 -16.42 6.38
N ALA A 60 15.64 -15.91 5.20
CA ALA A 60 16.95 -16.05 4.59
C ALA A 60 18.06 -15.30 5.35
N ALA A 61 17.75 -14.11 5.84
CA ALA A 61 18.67 -13.36 6.69
C ALA A 61 18.97 -14.12 7.99
N GLY A 62 17.93 -14.67 8.62
CA GLY A 62 18.06 -15.49 9.84
C GLY A 62 18.91 -16.72 9.63
N LEU A 63 18.67 -17.52 8.60
CA LEU A 63 19.45 -18.73 8.26
C LEU A 63 20.92 -18.38 7.97
N THR A 64 21.18 -17.28 7.25
CA THR A 64 22.54 -16.81 6.96
C THR A 64 23.28 -16.39 8.23
N LEU A 65 22.62 -15.64 9.15
CA LEU A 65 23.19 -15.24 10.44
C LEU A 65 23.37 -16.43 11.38
N ALA A 66 22.54 -17.47 11.28
CA ALA A 66 22.71 -18.73 12.00
C ALA A 66 23.93 -19.52 11.52
N GLY A 67 24.51 -19.18 10.37
CA GLY A 67 25.77 -19.73 9.87
C GLY A 67 25.63 -20.75 8.74
N LEU A 68 24.45 -20.88 8.11
CA LEU A 68 24.28 -21.74 6.95
C LEU A 68 25.04 -21.17 5.74
N ARG A 69 25.48 -22.07 4.85
CA ARG A 69 26.13 -21.68 3.59
C ARG A 69 25.14 -20.92 2.70
N ARG A 70 25.55 -19.81 2.12
CA ARG A 70 24.69 -18.88 1.35
C ARG A 70 23.93 -19.57 0.21
N TRP A 71 24.61 -20.43 -0.57
CA TRP A 71 23.97 -21.16 -1.66
C TRP A 71 22.90 -22.14 -1.16
N LEU A 72 23.15 -22.76 0.02
CA LEU A 72 22.18 -23.68 0.64
C LEU A 72 20.93 -22.91 1.11
N VAL A 73 21.09 -21.69 1.65
CA VAL A 73 19.95 -20.84 2.04
C VAL A 73 19.09 -20.50 0.82
N VAL A 74 19.72 -20.15 -0.33
CA VAL A 74 18.98 -19.86 -1.57
C VAL A 74 18.26 -21.11 -2.07
N LEU A 75 18.93 -22.27 -2.05
CA LEU A 75 18.31 -23.53 -2.44
C LEU A 75 17.13 -23.90 -1.54
N LEU A 76 17.26 -23.77 -0.22
CA LEU A 76 16.19 -24.06 0.73
C LEU A 76 15.00 -23.12 0.53
N GLY A 77 15.24 -21.82 0.28
CA GLY A 77 14.17 -20.85 -0.02
C GLY A 77 13.45 -21.19 -1.33
N PHE A 78 14.19 -21.56 -2.37
CA PHE A 78 13.62 -22.02 -3.64
C PHE A 78 12.79 -23.30 -3.47
N LEU A 79 13.31 -24.30 -2.77
CA LEU A 79 12.56 -25.53 -2.51
C LEU A 79 11.31 -25.29 -1.65
N LEU A 80 11.42 -24.43 -0.64
CA LEU A 80 10.28 -24.07 0.21
C LEU A 80 9.16 -23.41 -0.61
N THR A 81 9.50 -22.47 -1.50
CA THR A 81 8.46 -21.83 -2.33
C THR A 81 7.84 -22.84 -3.29
N CYS A 82 8.60 -23.73 -3.92
CA CYS A 82 8.05 -24.78 -4.78
C CYS A 82 7.08 -25.71 -4.01
N VAL A 83 7.40 -26.07 -2.76
CA VAL A 83 6.52 -26.87 -1.91
C VAL A 83 5.24 -26.10 -1.56
N ILE A 84 5.35 -24.81 -1.24
CA ILE A 84 4.18 -23.95 -0.95
C ILE A 84 3.25 -23.91 -2.17
N GLU A 85 3.78 -23.62 -3.36
CA GLU A 85 2.98 -23.56 -4.59
C GLU A 85 2.30 -24.91 -4.90
N LEU A 86 3.02 -26.01 -4.70
CA LEU A 86 2.44 -27.35 -4.87
C LEU A 86 1.28 -27.60 -3.88
N LEU A 87 1.44 -27.21 -2.62
CA LEU A 87 0.39 -27.35 -1.61
C LEU A 87 -0.82 -26.47 -1.94
N GLN A 88 -0.61 -25.27 -2.46
CA GLN A 88 -1.69 -24.36 -2.88
C GLN A 88 -2.50 -24.94 -4.04
N VAL A 89 -1.85 -25.61 -5.01
CA VAL A 89 -2.56 -26.29 -6.09
C VAL A 89 -3.28 -27.55 -5.58
N ALA A 90 -2.64 -28.35 -4.74
CA ALA A 90 -3.13 -29.69 -4.42
C ALA A 90 -4.11 -29.71 -3.23
N VAL A 91 -3.97 -28.83 -2.25
CA VAL A 91 -4.61 -28.97 -0.93
C VAL A 91 -5.28 -27.69 -0.44
N ILE A 92 -4.71 -26.51 -0.68
CA ILE A 92 -5.18 -25.28 -0.05
C ILE A 92 -6.28 -24.61 -0.87
N VAL A 93 -7.51 -24.66 -0.35
CA VAL A 93 -8.68 -24.08 -1.03
C VAL A 93 -8.58 -22.56 -1.10
N GLY A 94 -8.83 -21.99 -2.30
CA GLY A 94 -8.90 -20.54 -2.52
C GLY A 94 -7.56 -19.85 -2.64
N ARG A 95 -6.48 -20.62 -2.87
CA ARG A 95 -5.15 -20.12 -3.22
C ARG A 95 -4.82 -20.54 -4.65
N ASP A 96 -4.20 -19.63 -5.37
CA ASP A 96 -3.76 -19.83 -6.75
C ASP A 96 -2.25 -19.95 -6.76
N ALA A 97 -1.70 -20.99 -7.42
CA ALA A 97 -0.27 -21.11 -7.61
C ALA A 97 0.19 -20.26 -8.78
N ASN A 98 1.35 -19.63 -8.63
CA ASN A 98 1.84 -18.64 -9.57
C ASN A 98 3.35 -18.71 -9.74
N LEU A 99 3.82 -18.74 -10.98
CA LEU A 99 5.25 -18.70 -11.28
C LEU A 99 5.93 -17.42 -10.74
N GLY A 100 5.21 -16.30 -10.72
CA GLY A 100 5.69 -15.04 -10.15
C GLY A 100 6.04 -15.15 -8.68
N ASP A 101 5.29 -15.95 -7.91
CA ASP A 101 5.52 -16.13 -6.48
C ASP A 101 6.81 -16.92 -6.24
N ILE A 102 7.09 -17.97 -7.04
CA ILE A 102 8.37 -18.69 -6.99
C ILE A 102 9.54 -17.74 -7.24
N LEU A 103 9.43 -16.88 -8.25
CA LEU A 103 10.49 -15.92 -8.59
C LEU A 103 10.66 -14.87 -7.49
N ALA A 104 9.57 -14.27 -7.02
CA ALA A 104 9.61 -13.21 -6.00
C ALA A 104 10.17 -13.74 -4.67
N ASN A 105 9.73 -14.93 -4.22
CA ASN A 105 10.20 -15.58 -3.01
C ASN A 105 11.69 -15.95 -3.09
N THR A 106 12.14 -16.45 -4.26
CA THR A 106 13.55 -16.77 -4.48
C THR A 106 14.42 -15.51 -4.50
N LEU A 107 13.97 -14.45 -5.15
CA LEU A 107 14.64 -13.14 -5.14
C LEU A 107 14.70 -12.55 -3.73
N GLY A 108 13.61 -12.65 -2.96
CA GLY A 108 13.54 -12.23 -1.55
C GLY A 108 14.54 -13.01 -0.69
N THR A 109 14.66 -14.32 -0.92
CA THR A 109 15.68 -15.17 -0.28
C THR A 109 17.09 -14.67 -0.61
N GLY A 110 17.39 -14.40 -1.88
CA GLY A 110 18.67 -13.84 -2.32
C GLY A 110 18.98 -12.50 -1.65
N LEU A 111 17.99 -11.61 -1.59
CA LEU A 111 18.11 -10.32 -0.91
C LEU A 111 18.40 -10.48 0.59
N GLY A 112 17.69 -11.38 1.28
CA GLY A 112 17.93 -11.69 2.68
C GLY A 112 19.36 -12.19 2.95
N VAL A 113 19.87 -13.07 2.09
CA VAL A 113 21.27 -13.55 2.12
C VAL A 113 22.24 -12.37 1.93
N LEU A 114 22.03 -11.51 0.94
CA LEU A 114 22.90 -10.36 0.67
C LEU A 114 22.92 -9.38 1.84
N LEU A 115 21.77 -9.05 2.40
CA LEU A 115 21.65 -8.16 3.56
C LEU A 115 22.36 -8.74 4.77
N ALA A 116 22.14 -10.01 5.10
CA ALA A 116 22.78 -10.65 6.23
C ALA A 116 24.29 -10.85 6.02
N ALA A 117 24.73 -11.21 4.82
CA ALA A 117 26.16 -11.38 4.54
C ALA A 117 26.95 -10.08 4.56
N SER A 118 26.30 -8.96 4.33
CA SER A 118 26.91 -7.63 4.29
C SER A 118 26.53 -6.74 5.49
N TRP A 119 25.88 -7.27 6.53
CA TRP A 119 25.28 -6.48 7.60
C TRP A 119 26.27 -5.52 8.28
N ARG A 120 27.54 -5.91 8.46
CA ARG A 120 28.57 -5.03 9.04
C ARG A 120 28.88 -3.83 8.15
N ARG A 121 28.81 -3.99 6.81
CA ARG A 121 29.12 -2.91 5.86
C ARG A 121 28.09 -1.78 5.89
N TRP A 122 26.83 -2.10 6.19
CA TRP A 122 25.75 -1.11 6.20
C TRP A 122 25.30 -0.73 7.62
N LEU A 123 25.44 -1.60 8.65
CA LEU A 123 25.20 -1.22 10.04
C LEU A 123 26.39 -0.54 10.69
N LEU A 124 27.62 -0.97 10.36
CA LEU A 124 28.85 -0.44 10.97
C LEU A 124 29.81 0.13 9.91
N PRO A 125 29.35 1.03 9.02
CA PRO A 125 30.19 1.55 7.95
C PRO A 125 31.29 2.48 8.49
N ALA A 126 32.41 2.54 7.75
CA ALA A 126 33.41 3.59 7.93
C ALA A 126 32.81 4.98 7.66
N PRO A 127 33.36 6.08 8.21
CA PRO A 127 32.76 7.42 8.15
C PRO A 127 32.43 7.90 6.73
N LEU A 128 33.29 7.66 5.75
CA LEU A 128 33.03 8.04 4.35
C LEU A 128 31.87 7.22 3.74
N ALA A 129 31.87 5.90 3.97
CA ALA A 129 30.78 5.03 3.54
C ALA A 129 29.46 5.41 4.21
N ALA A 130 29.49 5.76 5.50
CA ALA A 130 28.31 6.25 6.21
C ALA A 130 27.72 7.52 5.59
N ARG A 131 28.55 8.48 5.16
CA ARG A 131 28.08 9.70 4.47
C ARG A 131 27.41 9.35 3.12
N ARG A 132 28.00 8.42 2.36
CA ARG A 132 27.40 7.95 1.08
C ARG A 132 26.07 7.24 1.31
N LEU A 133 26.00 6.40 2.33
CA LEU A 133 24.75 5.72 2.72
C LEU A 133 23.69 6.71 3.21
N ALA A 134 24.07 7.74 3.98
CA ALA A 134 23.14 8.80 4.36
C ALA A 134 22.58 9.55 3.16
N ALA A 135 23.43 9.94 2.21
CA ALA A 135 22.99 10.60 0.98
C ALA A 135 22.06 9.67 0.16
N ALA A 136 22.41 8.39 0.04
CA ALA A 136 21.56 7.40 -0.65
C ALA A 136 20.20 7.22 0.06
N ALA A 137 20.17 7.20 1.40
CA ALA A 137 18.93 7.13 2.16
C ALA A 137 18.04 8.37 1.98
N ALA A 138 18.64 9.56 1.98
CA ALA A 138 17.90 10.79 1.68
C ALA A 138 17.31 10.76 0.26
N ALA A 139 18.12 10.37 -0.73
CA ALA A 139 17.66 10.24 -2.11
C ALA A 139 16.54 9.18 -2.24
N ALA A 140 16.68 8.03 -1.59
CA ALA A 140 15.66 6.98 -1.58
C ALA A 140 14.34 7.47 -0.96
N TRP A 141 14.41 8.22 0.15
CA TRP A 141 13.23 8.80 0.78
C TRP A 141 12.55 9.84 -0.11
N LEU A 142 13.30 10.71 -0.78
CA LEU A 142 12.75 11.67 -1.74
C LEU A 142 12.15 10.98 -2.97
N LEU A 143 12.81 9.94 -3.49
CA LEU A 143 12.28 9.14 -4.60
C LEU A 143 11.01 8.38 -4.22
N MET A 144 10.93 7.87 -2.98
CA MET A 144 9.71 7.26 -2.45
C MET A 144 8.56 8.26 -2.43
N ILE A 145 8.78 9.49 -1.97
CA ILE A 145 7.76 10.54 -1.95
C ILE A 145 7.37 10.95 -3.38
N ALA A 146 8.33 11.17 -4.26
CA ALA A 146 8.07 11.49 -5.66
C ALA A 146 7.30 10.35 -6.36
N GLY A 147 7.69 9.10 -6.13
CA GLY A 147 7.00 7.91 -6.62
C GLY A 147 5.57 7.80 -6.08
N THR A 148 5.36 8.14 -4.80
CA THR A 148 4.03 8.21 -4.20
C THR A 148 3.18 9.28 -4.90
N GLY A 149 3.73 10.47 -5.16
CA GLY A 149 3.06 11.54 -5.88
C GLY A 149 2.64 11.11 -7.28
N TRP A 150 3.58 10.56 -8.05
CA TRP A 150 3.28 10.02 -9.37
C TRP A 150 2.20 8.93 -9.32
N ALA A 151 2.29 8.01 -8.38
CA ALA A 151 1.35 6.89 -8.25
C ALA A 151 -0.08 7.36 -7.90
N LEU A 152 -0.22 8.46 -7.14
CA LEU A 152 -1.50 9.06 -6.75
C LEU A 152 -2.14 9.91 -7.86
N GLU A 153 -1.42 10.27 -8.93
CA GLU A 153 -2.01 10.97 -10.06
C GLU A 153 -3.11 10.15 -10.71
N ARG A 154 -4.17 10.82 -11.12
CA ARG A 154 -5.30 10.17 -11.79
C ARG A 154 -4.90 9.68 -13.17
N ASP A 155 -5.22 8.44 -13.46
CA ASP A 155 -5.05 7.81 -14.77
C ASP A 155 -6.37 7.86 -15.54
N VAL A 156 -6.45 8.77 -16.50
CA VAL A 156 -7.63 8.92 -17.37
C VAL A 156 -7.29 8.38 -18.75
N PRO A 157 -7.63 7.12 -19.05
CA PRO A 157 -7.27 6.46 -20.30
C PRO A 157 -7.86 7.19 -21.53
N ARG A 158 -7.18 7.06 -22.66
CA ARG A 158 -7.74 7.42 -23.97
C ARG A 158 -8.43 6.20 -24.56
N ALA A 159 -9.70 6.01 -24.19
CA ALA A 159 -10.52 4.87 -24.59
C ALA A 159 -11.98 5.31 -24.75
N ASP A 160 -12.82 4.43 -25.25
CA ASP A 160 -14.26 4.57 -25.17
C ASP A 160 -14.71 4.26 -23.75
N TYR A 161 -15.68 5.00 -23.28
CA TYR A 161 -16.21 4.86 -21.92
C TYR A 161 -17.63 4.33 -21.94
N VAL A 162 -17.92 3.49 -20.96
CA VAL A 162 -19.24 2.96 -20.69
C VAL A 162 -19.65 3.35 -19.27
N GLY A 163 -20.85 3.89 -19.13
CA GLY A 163 -21.44 4.19 -17.83
C GLY A 163 -22.25 3.03 -17.31
N GLN A 164 -22.32 2.84 -16.00
CA GLN A 164 -23.20 1.92 -15.29
C GLN A 164 -23.14 0.45 -15.75
N MET A 165 -22.07 0.03 -16.40
CA MET A 165 -21.87 -1.34 -16.84
C MET A 165 -20.49 -1.85 -16.40
N VAL A 166 -20.45 -3.09 -15.92
CA VAL A 166 -19.24 -3.88 -15.65
C VAL A 166 -19.32 -5.12 -16.53
N PRO A 167 -18.25 -5.52 -17.24
CA PRO A 167 -18.21 -6.77 -17.98
C PRO A 167 -18.56 -7.97 -17.10
N PHE A 168 -19.28 -8.94 -17.63
CA PHE A 168 -19.78 -10.09 -16.87
C PHE A 168 -18.69 -11.02 -16.36
N ASP A 169 -17.53 -11.02 -17.00
CA ASP A 169 -16.35 -11.85 -16.71
C ASP A 169 -15.33 -11.18 -15.79
N GLU A 170 -15.59 -9.93 -15.37
CA GLU A 170 -14.67 -9.21 -14.48
C GLU A 170 -14.75 -9.72 -13.05
N ASP A 171 -13.70 -10.43 -12.67
CA ASP A 171 -13.47 -10.84 -11.30
C ASP A 171 -13.26 -9.65 -10.34
N GLY A 172 -13.89 -9.69 -9.18
CA GLY A 172 -13.76 -8.63 -8.18
C GLY A 172 -15.00 -7.78 -7.99
N TYR A 173 -16.02 -7.96 -8.83
CA TYR A 173 -17.29 -7.27 -8.73
C TYR A 173 -18.44 -8.22 -8.36
N SER A 174 -19.49 -7.63 -7.76
CA SER A 174 -20.80 -8.25 -7.53
C SER A 174 -21.88 -7.37 -8.11
N TYR A 175 -23.03 -7.95 -8.40
CA TYR A 175 -24.20 -7.15 -8.77
C TYR A 175 -24.74 -6.41 -7.54
N TYR A 176 -25.10 -5.14 -7.74
CA TYR A 176 -25.86 -4.41 -6.75
C TYR A 176 -27.28 -4.98 -6.68
N ARG A 177 -27.68 -5.44 -5.52
CA ARG A 177 -28.98 -6.09 -5.33
C ARG A 177 -30.07 -5.16 -4.80
N GLY A 178 -29.79 -3.87 -4.69
CA GLY A 178 -30.76 -2.79 -4.63
C GLY A 178 -31.03 -2.25 -6.04
N GLN A 179 -31.71 -1.10 -6.10
CA GLN A 179 -31.94 -0.37 -7.35
C GLN A 179 -31.16 0.95 -7.31
N THR A 180 -30.45 1.28 -8.36
CA THR A 180 -29.94 2.62 -8.59
C THR A 180 -31.05 3.43 -9.27
N ILE A 181 -31.66 4.37 -8.53
CA ILE A 181 -32.74 5.23 -9.03
C ILE A 181 -32.17 6.26 -10.00
N GLY A 182 -31.00 6.78 -9.70
CA GLY A 182 -30.30 7.71 -10.57
C GLY A 182 -28.85 7.87 -10.11
N ALA A 183 -27.95 8.08 -11.08
CA ALA A 183 -26.56 8.38 -10.85
C ALA A 183 -26.13 9.58 -11.70
N THR A 184 -25.23 10.39 -11.17
CA THR A 184 -24.68 11.55 -11.88
C THR A 184 -23.18 11.65 -11.66
N ILE A 185 -22.48 12.26 -12.61
CA ILE A 185 -21.08 12.70 -12.45
C ILE A 185 -21.01 14.21 -12.71
N ASN A 186 -20.52 14.96 -11.72
CA ASN A 186 -20.57 16.44 -11.70
C ASN A 186 -21.93 17.02 -12.11
N GLY A 187 -23.03 16.37 -11.64
CA GLY A 187 -24.42 16.79 -11.90
C GLY A 187 -25.00 16.36 -13.24
N ARG A 188 -24.21 15.83 -14.18
CA ARG A 188 -24.75 15.23 -15.41
C ARG A 188 -25.16 13.77 -15.19
N PRO A 189 -26.33 13.34 -15.71
CA PRO A 189 -26.77 11.96 -15.61
C PRO A 189 -25.73 10.97 -16.18
N LEU A 190 -25.51 9.89 -15.47
CA LEU A 190 -24.70 8.75 -15.89
C LEU A 190 -25.63 7.60 -16.26
N ALA A 191 -25.95 7.47 -17.54
CA ALA A 191 -26.81 6.43 -18.05
C ALA A 191 -26.03 5.11 -18.28
N PRO A 192 -26.71 3.95 -18.27
CA PRO A 192 -26.13 2.70 -18.70
C PRO A 192 -25.78 2.73 -20.20
N GLY A 193 -24.60 2.21 -20.55
CA GLY A 193 -24.15 2.09 -21.94
C GLY A 193 -23.05 3.09 -22.33
N PRO A 194 -22.75 3.21 -23.62
CA PRO A 194 -21.71 4.07 -24.14
C PRO A 194 -21.93 5.54 -23.77
N VAL A 195 -20.85 6.21 -23.33
CA VAL A 195 -20.89 7.63 -22.99
C VAL A 195 -20.77 8.47 -24.27
N GLY A 196 -21.84 9.21 -24.62
CA GLY A 196 -21.87 9.99 -25.87
C GLY A 196 -20.86 11.14 -25.91
N ASP A 197 -20.67 11.88 -24.81
CA ASP A 197 -19.72 13.00 -24.73
C ASP A 197 -18.45 12.59 -23.96
N VAL A 198 -17.62 11.80 -24.64
CA VAL A 198 -16.32 11.32 -24.13
C VAL A 198 -15.38 12.50 -23.81
N GLY A 199 -15.42 13.57 -24.60
CA GLY A 199 -14.58 14.75 -24.40
C GLY A 199 -14.86 15.45 -23.09
N TRP A 200 -16.14 15.70 -22.81
CA TRP A 200 -16.59 16.26 -21.53
C TRP A 200 -16.23 15.35 -20.36
N LEU A 201 -16.49 14.05 -20.47
CA LEU A 201 -16.19 13.10 -19.38
C LEU A 201 -14.70 13.12 -19.04
N ARG A 202 -13.83 13.06 -20.03
CA ARG A 202 -12.38 13.11 -19.83
C ARG A 202 -11.95 14.43 -19.19
N LYS A 203 -12.46 15.57 -19.66
CA LYS A 203 -12.20 16.88 -19.05
C LYS A 203 -12.65 16.90 -17.59
N THR A 204 -13.80 16.32 -17.27
CA THR A 204 -14.32 16.20 -15.93
C THR A 204 -13.40 15.32 -15.05
N LEU A 205 -12.98 14.16 -15.54
CA LEU A 205 -12.13 13.22 -14.81
C LEU A 205 -10.71 13.76 -14.53
N VAL A 206 -10.18 14.61 -15.39
CA VAL A 206 -8.89 15.31 -15.18
C VAL A 206 -9.04 16.55 -14.30
N GLY A 207 -10.23 17.15 -14.25
CA GLY A 207 -10.51 18.40 -13.52
C GLY A 207 -10.23 18.30 -12.02
N GLU A 208 -10.10 19.43 -11.34
CA GLU A 208 -9.79 19.47 -9.89
C GLU A 208 -10.84 18.79 -9.02
N ARG A 209 -12.09 18.77 -9.47
CA ARG A 209 -13.22 18.16 -8.76
C ARG A 209 -13.89 17.11 -9.62
N VAL A 210 -14.01 15.92 -9.06
CA VAL A 210 -14.83 14.83 -9.59
C VAL A 210 -15.82 14.45 -8.50
N ALA A 211 -17.11 14.57 -8.77
CA ALA A 211 -18.17 14.20 -7.83
C ALA A 211 -19.13 13.22 -8.49
N VAL A 212 -19.23 12.03 -7.93
CA VAL A 212 -20.21 11.02 -8.31
C VAL A 212 -21.28 10.97 -7.24
N ASP A 213 -22.54 11.00 -7.65
CA ASP A 213 -23.70 11.03 -6.77
C ASP A 213 -24.70 9.96 -7.25
N ALA A 214 -25.21 9.16 -6.33
CA ALA A 214 -26.24 8.19 -6.65
C ALA A 214 -27.31 8.14 -5.56
N VAL A 215 -28.58 7.99 -6.00
CA VAL A 215 -29.71 7.66 -5.14
C VAL A 215 -30.04 6.20 -5.36
N VAL A 216 -30.05 5.44 -4.28
CA VAL A 216 -30.18 3.98 -4.33
C VAL A 216 -31.19 3.47 -3.29
N THR A 217 -31.82 2.34 -3.57
CA THR A 217 -32.56 1.56 -2.57
C THR A 217 -31.62 0.59 -1.87
N THR A 218 -31.87 0.24 -0.61
CA THR A 218 -31.07 -0.76 0.10
C THR A 218 -31.25 -2.15 -0.50
N GLY A 219 -30.14 -2.88 -0.69
CA GLY A 219 -30.09 -4.23 -1.21
C GLY A 219 -29.52 -5.27 -0.23
N SER A 220 -29.30 -6.51 -0.68
CA SER A 220 -28.57 -7.51 0.08
C SER A 220 -27.07 -7.16 0.12
N LEU A 221 -26.35 -7.76 1.08
CA LEU A 221 -24.93 -7.48 1.29
C LEU A 221 -24.05 -8.20 0.26
N PRO A 222 -23.39 -7.48 -0.66
CA PRO A 222 -22.48 -8.07 -1.62
C PRO A 222 -21.13 -8.39 -0.94
N GLN A 223 -20.51 -9.51 -1.31
CA GLN A 223 -19.18 -9.87 -0.78
C GLN A 223 -18.06 -9.06 -1.44
N ARG A 224 -18.20 -8.79 -2.74
CA ARG A 224 -17.28 -7.98 -3.54
C ARG A 224 -17.87 -6.59 -3.78
N LEU A 225 -17.14 -5.69 -4.41
CA LEU A 225 -17.67 -4.37 -4.75
C LEU A 225 -18.85 -4.51 -5.74
N ALA A 226 -20.00 -3.98 -5.34
CA ALA A 226 -21.19 -3.86 -6.20
C ALA A 226 -21.36 -2.36 -6.54
N PRO A 227 -21.03 -1.95 -7.77
CA PRO A 227 -21.11 -0.56 -8.15
C PRO A 227 -22.58 -0.08 -8.20
N VAL A 228 -22.81 1.10 -7.66
CA VAL A 228 -24.07 1.87 -7.81
C VAL A 228 -23.91 2.99 -8.82
N ALA A 229 -22.67 3.45 -9.03
CA ALA A 229 -22.28 4.34 -10.11
C ALA A 229 -20.86 3.98 -10.54
N ILE A 230 -20.66 3.73 -11.83
CA ILE A 230 -19.36 3.32 -12.38
C ILE A 230 -19.12 3.94 -13.75
N VAL A 231 -17.89 4.31 -14.03
CA VAL A 231 -17.36 4.61 -15.35
C VAL A 231 -16.29 3.57 -15.67
N TRP A 232 -16.48 2.88 -16.77
CA TRP A 232 -15.60 1.84 -17.27
C TRP A 232 -14.96 2.26 -18.59
N ALA A 233 -13.68 2.04 -18.77
CA ALA A 233 -12.95 2.28 -20.01
C ALA A 233 -12.68 0.95 -20.72
N ALA A 234 -12.94 0.88 -22.02
CA ALA A 234 -12.63 -0.29 -22.84
C ALA A 234 -11.12 -0.61 -22.78
N GLY A 235 -10.77 -1.82 -22.38
CA GLY A 235 -9.40 -2.30 -22.15
C GLY A 235 -8.84 -1.96 -20.77
N PRO A 236 -8.66 -0.68 -20.39
CA PRO A 236 -8.11 -0.31 -19.07
C PRO A 236 -8.99 -0.66 -17.87
N GLY A 237 -10.31 -0.81 -18.02
CA GLY A 237 -11.20 -1.21 -16.94
C GLY A 237 -11.79 -0.06 -16.12
N GLU A 238 -11.94 -0.26 -14.80
CA GLU A 238 -12.51 0.72 -13.87
C GLU A 238 -11.75 2.06 -13.90
N VAL A 239 -12.51 3.15 -14.11
CA VAL A 239 -11.97 4.53 -14.05
C VAL A 239 -12.47 5.24 -12.81
N VAL A 240 -13.75 5.14 -12.51
CA VAL A 240 -14.37 5.65 -11.29
C VAL A 240 -15.43 4.65 -10.84
N ALA A 241 -15.44 4.29 -9.58
CA ALA A 241 -16.48 3.47 -8.99
C ALA A 241 -16.93 4.01 -7.64
N LEU A 242 -18.25 4.13 -7.48
CA LEU A 242 -18.92 4.33 -6.21
C LEU A 242 -19.82 3.11 -5.99
N GLY A 243 -19.68 2.41 -4.88
CA GLY A 243 -20.42 1.17 -4.70
C GLY A 243 -20.52 0.70 -3.27
N GLN A 244 -21.19 -0.44 -3.11
CA GLN A 244 -21.35 -1.17 -1.87
C GLN A 244 -20.40 -2.35 -1.81
N ARG A 245 -19.72 -2.57 -0.69
CA ARG A 245 -19.01 -3.82 -0.37
C ARG A 245 -19.38 -4.24 1.05
N ARG A 246 -20.07 -5.36 1.18
CA ARG A 246 -20.74 -5.70 2.43
C ARG A 246 -21.64 -4.55 2.88
N ARG A 247 -21.33 -3.90 4.02
CA ARG A 247 -22.02 -2.72 4.53
C ARG A 247 -21.29 -1.41 4.26
N ASP A 248 -20.13 -1.47 3.62
CA ASP A 248 -19.31 -0.28 3.38
C ASP A 248 -19.77 0.46 2.11
N VAL A 249 -19.72 1.79 2.16
CA VAL A 249 -19.70 2.65 0.96
C VAL A 249 -18.25 2.83 0.55
N VAL A 250 -17.93 2.52 -0.70
CA VAL A 250 -16.58 2.57 -1.25
C VAL A 250 -16.57 3.49 -2.46
N PHE A 251 -15.65 4.45 -2.47
CA PHE A 251 -15.34 5.26 -3.65
C PHE A 251 -13.90 5.02 -4.08
N ARG A 252 -13.71 4.77 -5.36
CA ARG A 252 -12.41 4.60 -6.01
C ARG A 252 -12.32 5.41 -7.28
N VAL A 253 -11.11 5.86 -7.59
CA VAL A 253 -10.76 6.47 -8.88
C VAL A 253 -9.46 5.86 -9.37
N ARG A 254 -9.37 5.62 -10.67
CA ARG A 254 -8.17 5.09 -11.30
C ARG A 254 -7.02 6.07 -11.16
N GLN A 255 -5.88 5.57 -10.73
CA GLN A 255 -4.63 6.30 -10.52
C GLN A 255 -3.50 5.59 -11.26
N HIS A 256 -2.32 6.21 -11.38
CA HIS A 256 -1.16 5.58 -12.00
C HIS A 256 -0.71 4.29 -11.29
N THR A 257 -1.11 4.07 -10.03
CA THR A 257 -0.97 2.76 -9.36
C THR A 257 -1.50 1.61 -10.22
N ALA A 258 -2.56 1.82 -11.00
CA ALA A 258 -3.12 0.79 -11.90
C ALA A 258 -2.15 0.41 -13.04
N ARG A 259 -1.32 1.36 -13.53
CA ARG A 259 -0.31 1.09 -14.57
C ARG A 259 0.78 0.14 -14.11
N VAL A 260 1.09 0.19 -12.83
CA VAL A 260 2.10 -0.65 -12.19
C VAL A 260 1.51 -1.71 -11.29
N ARG A 261 0.21 -2.00 -11.43
CA ARG A 261 -0.53 -3.04 -10.71
C ARG A 261 -0.36 -2.98 -9.19
N LEU A 262 -0.26 -1.76 -8.65
CA LEU A 262 -0.30 -1.46 -7.22
C LEU A 262 -1.73 -1.08 -6.82
N ARG A 263 -2.05 -1.17 -5.54
CA ARG A 263 -3.38 -0.87 -5.02
C ARG A 263 -3.58 0.64 -4.83
N PRO A 264 -4.58 1.27 -5.48
CA PRO A 264 -4.92 2.66 -5.21
C PRO A 264 -5.57 2.80 -3.81
N PRO A 265 -5.40 3.94 -3.13
CA PRO A 265 -6.21 4.26 -1.96
C PRO A 265 -7.67 4.44 -2.38
N SER A 266 -8.58 4.12 -1.46
CA SER A 266 -10.03 4.29 -1.62
C SER A 266 -10.63 5.04 -0.44
N ALA A 267 -11.69 5.81 -0.65
CA ALA A 267 -12.46 6.37 0.45
C ALA A 267 -13.55 5.36 0.85
N VAL A 268 -13.53 4.93 2.12
CA VAL A 268 -14.43 3.90 2.64
C VAL A 268 -15.17 4.43 3.86
N ILE A 269 -16.49 4.39 3.83
CA ILE A 269 -17.34 4.58 5.02
C ILE A 269 -17.73 3.19 5.52
N ALA A 270 -17.17 2.80 6.64
CA ALA A 270 -17.53 1.56 7.30
C ALA A 270 -19.00 1.61 7.75
N ASP A 271 -19.74 0.51 7.51
CA ASP A 271 -21.16 0.40 7.85
C ASP A 271 -22.05 1.52 7.29
N GLY A 272 -21.65 2.14 6.16
CA GLY A 272 -22.38 3.22 5.52
C GLY A 272 -23.74 2.78 4.91
N PHE A 273 -23.89 1.48 4.58
CA PHE A 273 -25.17 0.91 4.17
C PHE A 273 -25.92 0.32 5.38
N PRO A 274 -27.18 0.70 5.60
CA PRO A 274 -27.99 0.17 6.68
C PRO A 274 -28.24 -1.33 6.45
N TYR A 275 -28.15 -2.12 7.52
CA TYR A 275 -28.61 -3.51 7.48
C TYR A 275 -30.11 -3.55 7.67
N VAL A 276 -30.83 -4.00 6.64
CA VAL A 276 -32.28 -4.27 6.73
C VAL A 276 -32.45 -5.80 6.67
N PRO A 277 -32.82 -6.46 7.78
CA PRO A 277 -33.10 -7.88 7.77
C PRO A 277 -34.16 -8.23 6.73
N ILE A 278 -33.98 -9.34 6.01
CA ILE A 278 -34.90 -9.79 4.96
C ILE A 278 -36.33 -9.93 5.49
N ALA A 279 -36.48 -10.35 6.74
CA ALA A 279 -37.77 -10.50 7.44
C ALA A 279 -38.53 -9.16 7.64
N LEU A 280 -37.84 -8.02 7.64
CA LEU A 280 -38.44 -6.68 7.80
C LEU A 280 -38.67 -5.99 6.45
N ARG A 281 -38.33 -6.61 5.33
CA ARG A 281 -38.68 -6.16 3.99
C ARG A 281 -40.13 -6.56 3.71
N SER A 282 -41.08 -5.85 4.31
CA SER A 282 -42.47 -6.08 3.94
C SER A 282 -42.65 -5.73 2.46
N ALA A 283 -43.30 -6.61 1.71
CA ALA A 283 -43.60 -6.40 0.29
C ALA A 283 -44.46 -5.13 0.05
N LEU A 284 -44.96 -4.50 1.08
CA LEU A 284 -45.89 -3.38 1.06
C LEU A 284 -45.23 -2.02 1.45
N ALA A 285 -44.02 -1.97 1.98
CA ALA A 285 -43.34 -0.71 2.28
C ALA A 285 -42.42 -0.32 1.11
N PRO A 286 -42.45 0.94 0.62
CA PRO A 286 -41.50 1.39 -0.36
C PRO A 286 -40.08 1.21 0.20
N PRO A 287 -39.14 0.70 -0.63
CA PRO A 287 -37.78 0.47 -0.16
C PRO A 287 -37.15 1.79 0.31
N ASP A 288 -36.55 1.76 1.49
CA ASP A 288 -35.79 2.90 1.99
C ASP A 288 -34.75 3.34 0.96
N THR A 289 -34.74 4.61 0.64
CA THR A 289 -33.74 5.23 -0.24
C THR A 289 -32.63 5.86 0.57
N MET A 290 -31.41 5.79 0.02
CA MET A 290 -30.27 6.51 0.54
C MET A 290 -29.53 7.22 -0.58
N ARG A 291 -28.85 8.28 -0.22
CA ARG A 291 -27.95 8.99 -1.13
C ARG A 291 -26.50 8.64 -0.79
N VAL A 292 -25.75 8.25 -1.77
CA VAL A 292 -24.31 7.99 -1.66
C VAL A 292 -23.57 8.89 -2.63
N ARG A 293 -22.45 9.44 -2.17
CA ARG A 293 -21.60 10.33 -2.93
C ARG A 293 -20.16 9.90 -2.78
N GLY A 294 -19.37 10.12 -3.80
CA GLY A 294 -17.93 9.93 -3.73
C GLY A 294 -17.23 10.84 -4.72
N GLY A 295 -15.99 11.16 -4.46
CA GLY A 295 -15.28 12.02 -5.38
C GLY A 295 -13.86 12.35 -4.99
N VAL A 296 -13.27 13.24 -5.78
CA VAL A 296 -12.00 13.89 -5.53
C VAL A 296 -12.24 15.37 -5.38
N GLU A 297 -11.81 15.95 -4.29
CA GLU A 297 -11.91 17.38 -4.03
C GLU A 297 -10.70 17.83 -3.19
N ARG A 298 -10.10 18.98 -3.53
CA ARG A 298 -8.95 19.55 -2.78
C ARG A 298 -7.82 18.53 -2.52
N ARG A 299 -7.55 17.67 -3.52
CA ARG A 299 -6.51 16.64 -3.44
C ARG A 299 -6.76 15.59 -2.34
N ALA A 300 -8.02 15.32 -2.06
CA ALA A 300 -8.47 14.25 -1.17
C ALA A 300 -9.55 13.43 -1.87
N LEU A 301 -9.57 12.13 -1.61
CA LEU A 301 -10.72 11.27 -1.93
C LEU A 301 -11.76 11.47 -0.83
N TYR A 302 -13.03 11.46 -1.20
CA TYR A 302 -14.10 11.42 -0.21
C TYR A 302 -15.18 10.40 -0.58
N ALA A 303 -15.83 9.87 0.44
CA ALA A 303 -17.10 9.17 0.36
C ALA A 303 -18.08 9.78 1.35
N GLU A 304 -19.36 9.82 0.99
CA GLU A 304 -20.44 10.35 1.81
C GLU A 304 -21.67 9.45 1.65
N ALA A 305 -22.36 9.19 2.75
CA ALA A 305 -23.58 8.41 2.77
C ALA A 305 -24.62 9.14 3.61
N THR A 306 -25.80 9.38 3.05
CA THR A 306 -26.93 10.02 3.74
C THR A 306 -28.10 9.08 3.76
N PHE A 307 -28.58 8.72 4.95
CA PHE A 307 -29.71 7.86 5.17
C PHE A 307 -30.58 8.40 6.32
N ARG A 308 -31.88 8.55 6.10
CA ARG A 308 -32.86 9.07 7.08
C ARG A 308 -32.37 10.35 7.79
N GLY A 309 -31.82 11.30 7.01
CA GLY A 309 -31.33 12.60 7.51
C GLY A 309 -29.96 12.54 8.22
N ARG A 310 -29.38 11.37 8.42
CA ARG A 310 -28.03 11.24 8.99
C ARG A 310 -27.00 11.14 7.87
N THR A 311 -25.96 11.95 7.95
CA THR A 311 -24.86 11.94 6.96
C THR A 311 -23.57 11.50 7.64
N ALA A 312 -22.90 10.54 7.01
CA ALA A 312 -21.54 10.13 7.33
C ALA A 312 -20.63 10.53 6.17
N ARG A 313 -19.48 11.14 6.46
CA ARG A 313 -18.46 11.50 5.46
C ARG A 313 -17.10 11.02 5.91
N ARG A 314 -16.32 10.53 4.97
CA ARG A 314 -14.91 10.14 5.15
C ARG A 314 -14.07 10.76 4.06
N GLU A 315 -12.94 11.35 4.47
CA GLU A 315 -11.94 11.90 3.57
C GLU A 315 -10.60 11.19 3.75
N VAL A 316 -9.87 11.02 2.64
CA VAL A 316 -8.52 10.45 2.58
C VAL A 316 -7.65 11.42 1.81
N PRO A 317 -6.83 12.24 2.49
CA PRO A 317 -5.90 13.15 1.83
C PRO A 317 -4.91 12.37 0.96
N LEU A 318 -4.74 12.76 -0.30
CA LEU A 318 -3.76 12.17 -1.21
C LEU A 318 -2.37 12.76 -0.90
N ALA A 319 -1.79 12.32 0.22
CA ALA A 319 -0.56 12.86 0.80
C ALA A 319 0.64 11.94 0.57
N ALA A 320 1.83 12.49 0.72
CA ALA A 320 3.11 11.78 0.58
C ALA A 320 3.24 10.55 1.51
N SER A 321 2.54 10.58 2.62
CA SER A 321 2.54 9.50 3.62
C SER A 321 1.73 8.26 3.23
N LEU A 322 0.98 8.27 2.12
CA LEU A 322 0.14 7.13 1.71
C LEU A 322 0.89 6.00 1.01
N GLY A 323 2.17 6.18 0.67
CA GLY A 323 2.93 5.21 -0.12
C GLY A 323 2.88 3.77 0.39
N TRP A 324 2.81 3.57 1.71
CA TRP A 324 2.68 2.22 2.31
C TRP A 324 1.40 1.50 1.89
N SER A 325 0.31 2.24 1.66
CA SER A 325 -0.99 1.65 1.35
C SER A 325 -1.04 0.96 -0.01
N PHE A 326 -0.13 1.30 -0.93
CA PHE A 326 -0.04 0.68 -2.25
C PHE A 326 0.34 -0.79 -2.21
N PHE A 327 1.02 -1.22 -1.15
CA PHE A 327 1.55 -2.57 -0.98
C PHE A 327 0.67 -3.47 -0.11
N LEU A 328 -0.50 -3.00 0.30
CA LEU A 328 -1.43 -3.82 1.08
C LEU A 328 -2.14 -4.85 0.20
N PRO A 329 -2.20 -6.13 0.61
CA PRO A 329 -2.90 -7.17 -0.15
C PRO A 329 -4.44 -7.06 -0.04
N PHE A 330 -4.94 -6.14 0.79
CA PHE A 330 -6.37 -5.91 1.03
C PHE A 330 -6.72 -4.42 0.96
N GLU A 331 -7.97 -4.10 0.73
CA GLU A 331 -8.45 -2.73 0.75
C GLU A 331 -8.54 -2.21 2.19
N TYR A 332 -7.79 -1.14 2.46
CA TYR A 332 -7.68 -0.58 3.80
C TYR A 332 -8.78 0.45 4.07
N ARG A 333 -9.44 0.33 5.22
CA ARG A 333 -10.39 1.33 5.70
C ARG A 333 -9.61 2.45 6.40
N PHE A 334 -9.22 3.47 5.66
CA PHE A 334 -8.48 4.63 6.20
C PHE A 334 -9.26 5.28 7.35
N GLY A 335 -8.98 4.86 8.57
CA GLY A 335 -9.63 5.28 9.80
C GLY A 335 -8.71 6.07 10.73
N ARG A 336 -8.95 5.94 12.05
CA ARG A 336 -8.16 6.61 13.10
C ARG A 336 -6.67 6.17 13.12
N SER A 337 -6.36 4.99 12.61
CA SER A 337 -4.98 4.47 12.51
C SER A 337 -4.19 5.05 11.34
N LEU A 338 -4.81 5.78 10.39
CA LEU A 338 -4.12 6.37 9.26
C LEU A 338 -2.94 7.26 9.65
N PRO A 339 -3.07 8.25 10.57
CA PRO A 339 -1.93 9.09 10.94
C PRO A 339 -0.78 8.29 11.56
N PHE A 340 -1.09 7.28 12.38
CA PHE A 340 -0.08 6.45 13.02
C PHE A 340 0.73 5.63 12.02
N LEU A 341 0.07 4.87 11.13
CA LEU A 341 0.74 4.05 10.12
C LEU A 341 1.54 4.91 9.14
N SER A 342 0.97 6.03 8.73
CA SER A 342 1.65 6.98 7.84
C SER A 342 2.84 7.66 8.50
N ALA A 343 2.75 7.99 9.81
CA ALA A 343 3.87 8.53 10.57
C ALA A 343 4.99 7.50 10.73
N LEU A 344 4.63 6.23 11.02
CA LEU A 344 5.59 5.14 11.11
C LEU A 344 6.30 4.91 9.77
N TRP A 345 5.57 4.97 8.65
CA TRP A 345 6.12 4.87 7.31
C TRP A 345 7.11 6.01 7.01
N LEU A 346 6.68 7.26 7.13
CA LEU A 346 7.53 8.42 6.85
C LEU A 346 8.76 8.47 7.75
N GLY A 347 8.56 8.31 9.06
CA GLY A 347 9.62 8.34 10.05
C GLY A 347 10.57 7.15 9.94
N GLY A 348 10.03 5.95 9.71
CA GLY A 348 10.84 4.74 9.51
C GLY A 348 11.73 4.81 8.28
N MET A 349 11.19 5.32 7.16
CA MET A 349 11.93 5.42 5.91
C MET A 349 13.01 6.51 5.91
N ILE A 350 12.89 7.57 6.71
CA ILE A 350 13.95 8.60 6.86
C ILE A 350 14.95 8.25 7.97
N ALA A 351 14.64 7.36 8.89
CA ALA A 351 15.53 7.01 10.01
C ALA A 351 16.93 6.54 9.58
N PRO A 352 17.13 5.76 8.50
CA PRO A 352 18.45 5.41 7.98
C PRO A 352 19.32 6.62 7.62
N PHE A 353 18.72 7.70 7.07
CA PHE A 353 19.44 8.96 6.82
C PHE A 353 20.04 9.51 8.12
N GLY A 354 19.25 9.54 9.21
CA GLY A 354 19.71 9.95 10.54
C GLY A 354 20.83 9.06 11.06
N TYR A 355 20.63 7.75 11.01
CA TYR A 355 21.57 6.75 11.51
C TYR A 355 22.94 6.87 10.85
N TRP A 356 22.99 6.85 9.54
CA TRP A 356 24.25 6.94 8.80
C TRP A 356 24.83 8.35 8.83
N GLY A 357 24.01 9.39 8.92
CA GLY A 357 24.45 10.77 9.14
C GLY A 357 25.24 10.92 10.43
N ALA A 358 24.76 10.33 11.53
CA ALA A 358 25.43 10.33 12.81
C ALA A 358 26.79 9.60 12.79
N ARG A 359 26.85 8.47 12.10
CA ARG A 359 28.09 7.68 11.94
C ARG A 359 29.09 8.36 11.01
N GLY A 360 28.62 9.10 10.01
CA GLY A 360 29.46 9.86 9.08
C GLY A 360 29.96 11.21 9.63
N ALA A 361 29.35 11.69 10.72
CA ALA A 361 29.74 12.91 11.38
C ALA A 361 31.01 12.64 12.19
N ALA A 362 32.19 12.96 11.64
CA ALA A 362 33.42 13.06 12.45
C ALA A 362 33.14 14.00 13.63
N GLY A 363 33.55 13.65 14.85
CA GLY A 363 33.16 14.22 16.14
C GLY A 363 33.33 15.73 16.40
N GLY A 364 33.22 16.56 15.37
CA GLY A 364 33.31 18.02 15.48
C GLY A 364 32.10 18.66 16.16
N ARG A 365 32.29 19.71 16.96
CA ARG A 365 31.22 20.47 17.65
C ARG A 365 30.11 20.99 16.67
N ARG A 366 30.44 21.25 15.41
CA ARG A 366 29.52 21.75 14.38
C ARG A 366 28.72 20.66 13.62
N ALA A 367 29.09 19.38 13.82
CA ALA A 367 28.47 18.28 13.10
C ALA A 367 26.96 18.14 13.31
N PRO A 368 26.40 18.26 14.55
CA PRO A 368 24.93 18.16 14.74
C PRO A 368 24.18 19.28 14.03
N ARG A 369 24.72 20.52 14.04
CA ARG A 369 24.06 21.67 13.36
C ARG A 369 24.02 21.49 11.84
N ARG A 370 25.14 21.06 11.22
CA ARG A 370 25.20 20.81 9.77
C ARG A 370 24.25 19.70 9.38
N TRP A 371 24.17 18.64 10.17
CA TRP A 371 23.25 17.56 9.94
C TRP A 371 21.80 18.01 10.10
N GLY A 372 21.46 18.79 11.12
CA GLY A 372 20.12 19.34 11.32
C GLY A 372 19.65 20.19 10.13
N LEU A 373 20.54 21.04 9.59
CA LEU A 373 20.25 21.81 8.37
C LEU A 373 20.02 20.91 7.15
N ALA A 374 20.82 19.87 6.99
CA ALA A 374 20.63 18.89 5.91
C ALA A 374 19.29 18.14 6.06
N ALA A 375 18.94 17.73 7.28
CA ALA A 375 17.67 17.05 7.58
C ALA A 375 16.47 17.98 7.30
N LEU A 376 16.56 19.24 7.68
CA LEU A 376 15.54 20.25 7.37
C LEU A 376 15.41 20.43 5.85
N GLY A 377 16.53 20.55 5.12
CA GLY A 377 16.50 20.66 3.65
C GLY A 377 15.85 19.46 2.98
N VAL A 378 16.19 18.24 3.39
CA VAL A 378 15.56 17.01 2.89
C VAL A 378 14.07 16.99 3.20
N ALA A 379 13.67 17.37 4.43
CA ALA A 379 12.25 17.42 4.82
C ALA A 379 11.48 18.49 4.02
N VAL A 380 12.04 19.68 3.79
CA VAL A 380 11.41 20.72 2.97
C VAL A 380 11.23 20.27 1.53
N VAL A 381 12.24 19.65 0.93
CA VAL A 381 12.11 19.10 -0.43
C VAL A 381 11.03 18.03 -0.47
N GLY A 382 11.02 17.09 0.48
CA GLY A 382 10.10 15.95 0.49
C GLY A 382 8.66 16.33 0.87
N LEU A 383 8.45 17.22 1.84
CA LEU A 383 7.12 17.49 2.40
C LEU A 383 6.51 18.82 1.93
N ALA A 384 7.28 19.70 1.29
CA ALA A 384 6.75 20.93 0.73
C ALA A 384 6.87 20.96 -0.81
N LEU A 385 8.08 20.78 -1.36
CA LEU A 385 8.31 20.97 -2.79
C LEU A 385 7.74 19.82 -3.62
N LEU A 386 8.02 18.56 -3.26
CA LEU A 386 7.50 17.41 -4.01
C LEU A 386 5.96 17.32 -3.98
N PRO A 387 5.26 17.50 -2.84
CA PRO A 387 3.80 17.57 -2.85
C PRO A 387 3.23 18.68 -3.72
N ALA A 388 3.88 19.84 -3.78
CA ALA A 388 3.45 20.93 -4.66
C ALA A 388 3.60 20.59 -6.15
N LEU A 389 4.74 19.96 -6.52
CA LEU A 389 5.03 19.54 -7.90
C LEU A 389 4.07 18.45 -8.41
N TRP A 390 3.73 17.48 -7.56
CA TRP A 390 2.86 16.35 -7.89
C TRP A 390 1.38 16.59 -7.58
N ALA A 391 0.97 17.83 -7.33
CA ALA A 391 -0.40 18.17 -6.95
C ALA A 391 -0.97 17.27 -5.83
N MET A 392 -0.12 16.81 -4.91
CA MET A 392 -0.54 16.08 -3.71
C MET A 392 -1.17 17.04 -2.68
N HIS A 393 -1.87 16.47 -1.72
CA HIS A 393 -2.30 17.21 -0.53
C HIS A 393 -1.07 17.79 0.20
N ALA A 394 -1.16 19.04 0.64
CA ALA A 394 -0.08 19.65 1.43
C ALA A 394 0.22 18.80 2.67
N ALA A 395 1.50 18.67 3.00
CA ALA A 395 1.88 17.85 4.14
C ALA A 395 1.25 18.35 5.43
N LEU A 396 0.64 17.43 6.16
CA LEU A 396 0.00 17.69 7.45
C LEU A 396 1.08 17.91 8.53
N TRP A 397 0.75 18.68 9.56
CA TRP A 397 1.72 19.01 10.62
C TRP A 397 2.37 17.78 11.25
N TRP A 398 1.63 16.69 11.44
CA TRP A 398 2.14 15.45 12.03
C TRP A 398 3.12 14.70 11.10
N GLU A 399 3.06 14.89 9.77
CA GLU A 399 4.01 14.33 8.81
C GLU A 399 5.40 14.96 8.98
N TRP A 400 5.45 16.27 9.23
CA TRP A 400 6.68 16.97 9.57
C TRP A 400 7.28 16.45 10.88
N VAL A 401 6.43 16.28 11.89
CA VAL A 401 6.84 15.72 13.19
C VAL A 401 7.37 14.30 13.03
N ALA A 402 6.69 13.47 12.26
CA ALA A 402 7.11 12.09 11.99
C ALA A 402 8.46 12.01 11.27
N ALA A 403 8.68 12.85 10.25
CA ALA A 403 9.96 12.91 9.54
C ALA A 403 11.10 13.39 10.48
N ALA A 404 10.86 14.45 11.24
CA ALA A 404 11.83 14.96 12.22
C ALA A 404 12.15 13.93 13.30
N ALA A 405 11.14 13.28 13.88
CA ALA A 405 11.30 12.25 14.90
C ALA A 405 12.06 11.02 14.37
N GLY A 406 11.72 10.56 13.16
CA GLY A 406 12.41 9.45 12.50
C GLY A 406 13.88 9.74 12.25
N ALA A 407 14.18 10.92 11.69
CA ALA A 407 15.55 11.36 11.46
C ALA A 407 16.33 11.51 12.78
N ALA A 408 15.72 12.08 13.82
CA ALA A 408 16.34 12.25 15.15
C ALA A 408 16.56 10.89 15.85
N ALA A 409 15.60 9.98 15.79
CA ALA A 409 15.73 8.62 16.32
C ALA A 409 16.87 7.87 15.63
N GLY A 410 16.93 7.94 14.30
CA GLY A 410 18.05 7.39 13.54
C GLY A 410 19.40 7.97 13.96
N TRP A 411 19.48 9.30 14.09
CA TRP A 411 20.69 9.98 14.57
C TRP A 411 21.10 9.51 15.96
N TRP A 412 20.16 9.42 16.88
CA TRP A 412 20.41 8.95 18.24
C TRP A 412 20.95 7.52 18.26
N LEU A 413 20.32 6.61 17.50
CA LEU A 413 20.77 5.22 17.36
C LEU A 413 22.17 5.13 16.75
N GLY A 414 22.47 5.94 15.74
CA GLY A 414 23.79 6.00 15.12
C GLY A 414 24.87 6.45 16.11
N ARG A 415 24.60 7.48 16.92
CA ARG A 415 25.51 7.96 17.98
C ARG A 415 25.71 6.93 19.10
N TRP A 416 24.63 6.29 19.51
CA TRP A 416 24.69 5.24 20.53
C TRP A 416 25.54 4.04 20.06
N SER A 417 25.36 3.59 18.82
CA SER A 417 26.14 2.48 18.25
C SER A 417 27.64 2.81 18.14
N THR A 418 28.01 4.06 17.84
CA THR A 418 29.41 4.48 17.79
C THR A 418 30.06 4.53 19.20
N ARG A 419 29.32 5.01 20.21
CA ARG A 419 29.80 5.05 21.61
C ARG A 419 30.05 3.64 22.16
N ARG A 420 29.15 2.70 21.94
CA ARG A 420 29.32 1.31 22.38
C ARG A 420 30.51 0.62 21.71
N GLY A 421 30.73 0.87 20.43
CA GLY A 421 31.89 0.32 19.73
C GLY A 421 33.21 0.84 20.25
N ALA A 422 33.26 2.11 20.67
CA ALA A 422 34.46 2.72 21.30
C ALA A 422 34.74 2.13 22.69
N LEU A 423 33.73 1.92 23.52
CA LEU A 423 33.86 1.30 24.85
C LEU A 423 34.35 -0.15 24.77
N ALA A 424 33.76 -0.96 23.90
CA ALA A 424 34.19 -2.34 23.67
C ALA A 424 35.64 -2.44 23.14
N GLY A 425 36.08 -1.48 22.33
CA GLY A 425 37.50 -1.37 21.89
C GLY A 425 38.46 -1.00 23.00
N ALA A 426 38.05 -0.15 23.95
CA ALA A 426 38.85 0.24 25.08
C ALA A 426 39.01 -0.89 26.13
N GLU A 427 37.95 -1.66 26.38
CA GLU A 427 37.98 -2.85 27.25
C GLU A 427 38.87 -3.99 26.73
N LEU A 428 39.06 -4.08 25.40
CA LEU A 428 39.92 -5.09 24.78
C LEU A 428 41.39 -4.65 24.71
N ALA A 429 41.66 -3.35 24.92
CA ALA A 429 43.02 -2.77 24.91
C ALA A 429 43.59 -2.57 26.31
N ALA A 430 42.78 -2.68 27.36
CA ALA A 430 43.17 -2.69 28.79
C ALA A 430 43.32 -4.13 29.28
#